data_3818c4335f5506566edda1cd9313b737
#
_entry.id   3818c4335f5506566edda1cd9313b737
#
_cell.length_a   1.000
_cell.length_b   1.000
_cell.length_c   1.000
_cell.angle_alpha   90.00
_cell.angle_beta   90.00
_cell.angle_gamma   90.00
#
_symmetry.space_group_name_H-M   'P 1'
#
loop_
_entity.id
_entity.type
_entity.pdbx_description
1 polymer ?
#
loop_
_entity_poly.entity_id
_entity_poly.type
_entity_poly.pdbx_seq_one_letter_code
_entity_poly.pdbx_strand_id
1 'polypeptide(L)'
;MTRRIKELSIIGEDVKKAYCLLNHSLTDNQIKELVEEYNISEIKYPDAELSAKWMQIPASKNLDMNVIKAVLVWIQDAEKDDVLIVQGEFGSTFYIVDYALKNGLIPVCAVTKRVAEEKRNGEEVVRQYIFRHCCFREYKYFSEYDY
;
A
#
# COMPACT_ATOMS: atom_id res chain seq x y z
N MET A 1 11.91 7.99 -1.58
CA MET A 1 11.53 9.09 -0.67
C MET A 1 11.06 8.51 0.65
N THR A 2 11.51 9.08 1.75
CA THR A 2 11.19 8.60 3.09
C THR A 2 10.48 9.69 3.88
N ARG A 3 9.37 9.36 4.52
CA ARG A 3 8.67 10.27 5.42
C ARG A 3 8.73 9.70 6.84
N ARG A 4 9.41 10.41 7.74
CA ARG A 4 9.41 10.07 9.16
C ARG A 4 8.17 10.68 9.82
N ILE A 5 7.35 9.85 10.48
CA ILE A 5 6.10 10.28 11.09
C ILE A 5 6.32 10.71 12.53
N LYS A 6 7.13 9.96 13.26
CA LYS A 6 7.42 10.23 14.67
C LYS A 6 8.79 9.67 15.02
N GLU A 7 9.61 10.49 15.65
CA GLU A 7 10.79 9.95 16.30
C GLU A 7 10.37 9.31 17.62
N LEU A 8 10.50 8.00 17.68
CA LEU A 8 10.35 7.26 18.91
C LEU A 8 11.72 7.21 19.57
N SER A 9 11.91 8.00 20.62
CA SER A 9 13.13 8.02 21.42
C SER A 9 13.19 6.87 22.43
N ILE A 10 12.54 5.72 22.13
CA ILE A 10 12.56 4.57 23.02
C ILE A 10 13.78 3.73 22.69
N ILE A 11 14.73 3.71 23.60
CA ILE A 11 15.95 2.92 23.48
C ILE A 11 15.56 1.43 23.46
N GLY A 12 15.91 0.72 22.38
CA GLY A 12 15.75 -0.73 22.24
C GLY A 12 14.52 -1.20 21.49
N GLU A 13 13.69 -0.31 20.92
CA GLU A 13 12.63 -0.68 20.00
C GLU A 13 13.09 -0.53 18.56
N ASP A 14 12.85 -1.58 17.75
CA ASP A 14 13.10 -1.53 16.31
C ASP A 14 12.12 -0.55 15.65
N VAL A 15 12.65 0.27 14.74
CA VAL A 15 11.85 1.17 13.93
C VAL A 15 11.06 0.34 12.93
N LYS A 16 9.73 0.36 13.02
CA LYS A 16 8.86 -0.26 12.02
C LYS A 16 8.59 0.68 10.87
N LYS A 17 8.73 0.15 9.67
CA LYS A 17 8.58 0.87 8.42
C LYS A 17 7.36 0.39 7.65
N ALA A 18 6.77 1.30 6.90
CA ALA A 18 5.77 0.97 5.90
C ALA A 18 6.28 1.38 4.53
N TYR A 19 6.26 0.45 3.61
CA TYR A 19 6.59 0.68 2.20
C TYR A 19 5.29 0.89 1.44
N CYS A 20 5.16 2.01 0.77
CA CYS A 20 3.90 2.39 0.11
C CYS A 20 4.02 2.25 -1.40
N LEU A 21 3.39 1.22 -1.96
CA LEU A 21 3.35 0.93 -3.39
C LEU A 21 1.91 1.08 -3.89
N LEU A 22 1.50 2.33 -4.08
CA LEU A 22 0.17 2.75 -4.50
C LEU A 22 0.24 3.70 -5.70
N ASN A 23 -0.90 3.90 -6.34
CA ASN A 23 -1.05 4.87 -7.44
C ASN A 23 -1.34 6.29 -6.96
N HIS A 24 -1.40 6.51 -5.67
CA HIS A 24 -1.63 7.82 -5.05
C HIS A 24 -0.89 7.91 -3.72
N SER A 25 -0.72 9.13 -3.21
CA SER A 25 -0.16 9.34 -1.87
C SER A 25 -1.16 8.94 -0.79
N LEU A 26 -0.64 8.60 0.39
CA LEU A 26 -1.48 8.25 1.54
C LEU A 26 -2.28 9.46 2.04
N THR A 27 -3.52 9.22 2.41
CA THR A 27 -4.36 10.19 3.11
C THR A 27 -3.97 10.29 4.59
N ASP A 28 -4.42 11.35 5.27
CA ASP A 28 -4.14 11.52 6.70
C ASP A 28 -4.74 10.37 7.53
N ASN A 29 -5.92 9.87 7.17
CA ASN A 29 -6.54 8.73 7.85
C ASN A 29 -5.74 7.44 7.65
N GLN A 30 -5.17 7.22 6.48
CA GLN A 30 -4.30 6.08 6.22
C GLN A 30 -3.00 6.16 7.03
N ILE A 31 -2.39 7.33 7.10
CA ILE A 31 -1.20 7.56 7.92
C ILE A 31 -1.51 7.31 9.40
N LYS A 32 -2.66 7.82 9.88
CA LYS A 32 -3.09 7.64 11.27
C LYS A 32 -3.25 6.16 11.63
N GLU A 33 -3.87 5.37 10.76
CA GLU A 33 -4.02 3.92 10.97
C GLU A 33 -2.65 3.21 11.04
N LEU A 34 -1.73 3.55 10.14
CA LEU A 34 -0.38 2.97 10.16
C LEU A 34 0.34 3.26 11.48
N VAL A 35 0.22 4.47 11.99
CA VAL A 35 0.85 4.86 13.25
C VAL A 35 0.19 4.17 14.45
N GLU A 36 -1.12 4.19 14.53
CA GLU A 36 -1.87 3.72 15.71
C GLU A 36 -2.05 2.19 15.75
N GLU A 37 -2.32 1.56 14.60
CA GLU A 37 -2.63 0.14 14.53
C GLU A 37 -1.41 -0.74 14.22
N TYR A 38 -0.46 -0.20 13.46
CA TYR A 38 0.71 -0.95 13.01
C TYR A 38 2.02 -0.48 13.65
N ASN A 39 1.99 0.54 14.51
CA ASN A 39 3.17 1.13 15.15
C ASN A 39 4.24 1.60 14.17
N ILE A 40 3.84 2.09 13.02
CA ILE A 40 4.75 2.57 11.99
C ILE A 40 5.33 3.92 12.39
N SER A 41 6.65 4.03 12.32
CA SER A 41 7.39 5.26 12.61
C SER A 41 8.03 5.91 11.38
N GLU A 42 8.08 5.19 10.26
CA GLU A 42 8.65 5.68 9.00
C GLU A 42 7.87 5.13 7.82
N ILE A 43 7.49 6.02 6.89
CA ILE A 43 6.84 5.63 5.64
C ILE A 43 7.81 5.89 4.49
N LYS A 44 8.02 4.84 3.69
CA LYS A 44 8.87 4.88 2.50
C LYS A 44 8.02 4.86 1.24
N TYR A 45 8.33 5.75 0.33
CA TYR A 45 7.74 5.82 -0.99
C TYR A 45 8.79 5.46 -2.04
N PRO A 46 8.40 4.82 -3.15
CA PRO A 46 9.32 4.60 -4.25
C PRO A 46 9.72 5.94 -4.87
N ASP A 47 10.85 5.96 -5.56
CA ASP A 47 11.22 7.13 -6.34
C ASP A 47 10.25 7.35 -7.53
N ALA A 48 10.37 8.49 -8.19
CA ALA A 48 9.48 8.86 -9.29
C ALA A 48 9.55 7.85 -10.45
N GLU A 49 10.71 7.28 -10.72
CA GLU A 49 10.90 6.31 -11.80
C GLU A 49 10.16 5.00 -11.50
N LEU A 50 10.36 4.43 -10.30
CA LEU A 50 9.67 3.20 -9.90
C LEU A 50 8.16 3.41 -9.78
N SER A 51 7.75 4.54 -9.23
CA SER A 51 6.34 4.91 -9.12
C SER A 51 5.65 4.94 -10.49
N ALA A 52 6.30 5.57 -11.47
CA ALA A 52 5.78 5.64 -12.84
C ALA A 52 5.70 4.25 -13.49
N LYS A 53 6.71 3.41 -13.30
CA LYS A 53 6.71 2.03 -13.81
C LYS A 53 5.59 1.18 -13.21
N TRP A 54 5.37 1.31 -11.91
CA TRP A 54 4.31 0.58 -11.22
C TRP A 54 2.92 1.00 -11.70
N MET A 55 2.71 2.28 -11.96
CA MET A 55 1.43 2.82 -12.46
C MET A 55 1.16 2.49 -13.94
N GLN A 56 2.18 2.13 -14.70
CA GLN A 56 2.11 1.94 -16.15
C GLN A 56 2.60 0.55 -16.58
N ILE A 57 2.22 -0.48 -15.84
CA ILE A 57 2.59 -1.86 -16.19
C ILE A 57 1.94 -2.22 -17.53
N PRO A 58 2.73 -2.70 -18.52
CA PRO A 58 2.22 -3.01 -19.85
C PRO A 58 1.14 -4.09 -19.83
N ALA A 59 0.12 -3.93 -20.67
CA ALA A 59 -0.93 -4.92 -20.88
C ALA A 59 -0.38 -6.06 -21.75
N SER A 60 0.40 -6.94 -21.18
CA SER A 60 1.00 -8.07 -21.86
C SER A 60 0.63 -9.38 -21.18
N LYS A 61 0.73 -10.49 -21.91
CA LYS A 61 0.44 -11.82 -21.38
C LYS A 61 1.33 -12.20 -20.21
N ASN A 62 2.61 -11.88 -20.30
CA ASN A 62 3.60 -12.19 -19.28
C ASN A 62 3.79 -11.01 -18.34
N LEU A 63 4.14 -11.29 -17.08
CA LEU A 63 4.49 -10.25 -16.13
C LEU A 63 5.73 -9.48 -16.59
N ASP A 64 5.74 -8.17 -16.35
CA ASP A 64 6.94 -7.36 -16.53
C ASP A 64 7.90 -7.59 -15.36
N MET A 65 8.82 -8.53 -15.54
CA MET A 65 9.79 -8.89 -14.50
C MET A 65 10.76 -7.77 -14.17
N ASN A 66 10.96 -6.80 -15.06
CA ASN A 66 11.82 -5.64 -14.77
C ASN A 66 11.20 -4.75 -13.70
N VAL A 67 9.89 -4.51 -13.76
CA VAL A 67 9.17 -3.76 -12.73
C VAL A 67 9.18 -4.52 -11.41
N ILE A 68 8.90 -5.82 -11.43
CA ILE A 68 8.90 -6.66 -10.23
C ILE A 68 10.27 -6.66 -9.56
N LYS A 69 11.34 -6.86 -10.33
CA LYS A 69 12.71 -6.80 -9.78
C LYS A 69 13.04 -5.45 -9.18
N ALA A 70 12.60 -4.35 -9.80
CA ALA A 70 12.81 -3.01 -9.26
C ALA A 70 12.09 -2.82 -7.92
N VAL A 71 10.87 -3.34 -7.77
CA VAL A 71 10.15 -3.34 -6.49
C VAL A 71 10.91 -4.15 -5.44
N LEU A 72 11.36 -5.36 -5.78
CA LEU A 72 12.08 -6.22 -4.84
C LEU A 72 13.39 -5.60 -4.38
N VAL A 73 14.11 -4.91 -5.25
CA VAL A 73 15.32 -4.15 -4.88
C VAL A 73 14.95 -3.01 -3.92
N TRP A 74 13.86 -2.30 -4.19
CA TRP A 74 13.42 -1.20 -3.34
C TRP A 74 13.06 -1.65 -1.92
N ILE A 75 12.48 -2.83 -1.75
CA ILE A 75 12.09 -3.37 -0.44
C ILE A 75 13.12 -4.33 0.15
N GLN A 76 14.31 -4.45 -0.43
CA GLN A 76 15.31 -5.43 0.02
C GLN A 76 15.74 -5.27 1.47
N ASP A 77 15.69 -4.03 2.00
CA ASP A 77 16.06 -3.73 3.38
C ASP A 77 14.88 -3.84 4.36
N ALA A 78 13.72 -4.26 3.88
CA ALA A 78 12.57 -4.47 4.74
C ALA A 78 12.84 -5.59 5.75
N GLU A 79 12.46 -5.35 6.97
CA GLU A 79 12.62 -6.29 8.08
C GLU A 79 11.30 -6.98 8.41
N LYS A 80 11.38 -8.07 9.16
CA LYS A 80 10.20 -8.79 9.62
C LYS A 80 9.21 -7.84 10.30
N ASP A 81 7.92 -8.00 9.97
CA ASP A 81 6.80 -7.20 10.45
C ASP A 81 6.74 -5.76 9.90
N ASP A 82 7.63 -5.39 9.00
CA ASP A 82 7.43 -4.17 8.21
C ASP A 82 6.18 -4.32 7.32
N VAL A 83 5.45 -3.23 7.15
CA VAL A 83 4.22 -3.22 6.36
C VAL A 83 4.53 -2.89 4.90
N LEU A 84 3.93 -3.62 3.98
CA LEU A 84 3.96 -3.29 2.56
C LEU A 84 2.53 -3.02 2.07
N ILE A 85 2.24 -1.77 1.78
CA ILE A 85 0.97 -1.40 1.16
C ILE A 85 1.13 -1.57 -0.34
N VAL A 86 0.41 -2.52 -0.92
CA VAL A 86 0.56 -2.86 -2.34
C VAL A 86 -0.78 -2.99 -3.03
N GLN A 87 -0.98 -2.15 -4.04
CA GLN A 87 -2.14 -2.16 -4.92
C GLN A 87 -1.72 -1.70 -6.32
N GLY A 88 -2.17 -2.42 -7.33
CA GLY A 88 -1.87 -2.11 -8.71
C GLY A 88 -2.38 -3.20 -9.64
N GLU A 89 -1.67 -3.44 -10.74
CA GLU A 89 -2.02 -4.51 -11.67
C GLU A 89 -2.05 -5.84 -10.92
N PHE A 90 -3.05 -6.68 -11.21
CA PHE A 90 -3.37 -7.86 -10.39
C PHE A 90 -2.24 -8.89 -10.33
N GLY A 91 -1.66 -9.25 -11.47
CA GLY A 91 -0.62 -10.26 -11.51
C GLY A 91 0.66 -9.83 -10.80
N SER A 92 1.07 -8.58 -11.01
CA SER A 92 2.23 -8.00 -10.34
C SER A 92 2.00 -7.86 -8.84
N THR A 93 0.82 -7.43 -8.43
CA THR A 93 0.43 -7.35 -7.01
C THR A 93 0.49 -8.72 -6.36
N PHE A 94 -0.09 -9.74 -6.99
CA PHE A 94 -0.05 -11.10 -6.48
C PHE A 94 1.38 -11.60 -6.25
N TYR A 95 2.26 -11.37 -7.22
CA TYR A 95 3.66 -11.78 -7.12
C TYR A 95 4.39 -11.10 -5.93
N ILE A 96 4.19 -9.79 -5.77
CA ILE A 96 4.81 -9.02 -4.69
C ILE A 96 4.23 -9.43 -3.33
N VAL A 97 2.93 -9.67 -3.24
CA VAL A 97 2.28 -10.17 -2.00
C VAL A 97 2.85 -11.52 -1.59
N ASP A 98 2.99 -12.45 -2.54
CA ASP A 98 3.59 -13.76 -2.27
C ASP A 98 5.01 -13.63 -1.73
N TYR A 99 5.83 -12.78 -2.36
CA TYR A 99 7.17 -12.48 -1.86
C TYR A 99 7.14 -11.92 -0.43
N ALA A 100 6.28 -10.93 -0.17
CA ALA A 100 6.17 -10.30 1.14
C ALA A 100 5.82 -11.31 2.23
N LEU A 101 4.82 -12.16 1.98
CA LEU A 101 4.41 -13.20 2.93
C LEU A 101 5.54 -14.20 3.21
N LYS A 102 6.28 -14.61 2.19
CA LYS A 102 7.41 -15.54 2.34
C LYS A 102 8.60 -14.94 3.08
N ASN A 103 8.70 -13.63 3.12
CA ASN A 103 9.80 -12.91 3.76
C ASN A 103 9.41 -12.23 5.08
N GLY A 104 8.27 -12.59 5.65
CA GLY A 104 7.84 -12.11 6.97
C GLY A 104 7.36 -10.67 7.01
N LEU A 105 7.08 -10.05 5.87
CA LEU A 105 6.45 -8.74 5.79
C LEU A 105 4.94 -8.86 5.97
N ILE A 106 4.29 -7.74 6.23
CA ILE A 106 2.84 -7.65 6.35
C ILE A 106 2.29 -6.92 5.11
N PRO A 107 1.93 -7.64 4.04
CA PRO A 107 1.33 -7.01 2.88
C PRO A 107 -0.13 -6.66 3.16
N VAL A 108 -0.52 -5.44 2.82
CA VAL A 108 -1.87 -4.92 3.03
C VAL A 108 -2.40 -4.21 1.79
N CYS A 109 -3.72 -4.18 1.66
CA CYS A 109 -4.41 -3.33 0.71
C CYS A 109 -5.32 -2.35 1.44
N ALA A 110 -5.60 -1.21 0.81
CA ALA A 110 -6.57 -0.26 1.35
C ALA A 110 -7.99 -0.73 1.02
N VAL A 111 -8.84 -0.78 2.03
CA VAL A 111 -10.27 -1.00 1.88
C VAL A 111 -10.94 0.36 1.88
N THR A 112 -11.63 0.68 0.80
CA THR A 112 -12.32 1.94 0.64
C THR A 112 -13.82 1.74 0.52
N LYS A 113 -14.57 2.68 1.04
CA LYS A 113 -16.01 2.73 0.89
C LYS A 113 -16.37 3.73 -0.20
N ARG A 114 -17.20 3.29 -1.13
CA ARG A 114 -17.74 4.14 -2.18
C ARG A 114 -19.01 4.83 -1.68
N VAL A 115 -19.00 6.16 -1.69
CA VAL A 115 -20.15 6.98 -1.28
C VAL A 115 -20.62 7.79 -2.48
N ALA A 116 -21.93 7.72 -2.78
CA ALA A 116 -22.55 8.54 -3.81
C ALA A 116 -22.93 9.90 -3.23
N GLU A 117 -22.53 10.97 -3.90
CA GLU A 117 -22.99 12.34 -3.63
C GLU A 117 -23.76 12.88 -4.80
N GLU A 118 -24.89 13.51 -4.53
CA GLU A 118 -25.65 14.25 -5.52
C GLU A 118 -25.38 15.74 -5.36
N LYS A 119 -24.98 16.38 -6.45
CA LYS A 119 -24.88 17.82 -6.54
C LYS A 119 -25.97 18.34 -7.47
N ARG A 120 -26.80 19.27 -6.98
CA ARG A 120 -27.79 19.94 -7.78
C ARG A 120 -27.25 21.29 -8.25
N ASN A 121 -27.34 21.51 -9.56
CA ASN A 121 -27.03 22.78 -10.19
C ASN A 121 -28.27 23.20 -11.00
N GLY A 122 -29.20 23.96 -10.36
CA GLY A 122 -30.47 24.25 -10.95
C GLY A 122 -31.34 22.99 -11.10
N GLU A 123 -31.72 22.68 -12.35
CA GLU A 123 -32.48 21.47 -12.69
C GLU A 123 -31.57 20.26 -13.02
N GLU A 124 -30.27 20.48 -13.07
CA GLU A 124 -29.30 19.40 -13.31
C GLU A 124 -28.90 18.70 -12.01
N VAL A 125 -28.90 17.38 -12.04
CA VAL A 125 -28.43 16.53 -10.96
C VAL A 125 -27.17 15.79 -11.43
N VAL A 126 -26.05 16.07 -10.78
CA VAL A 126 -24.79 15.38 -11.06
C VAL A 126 -24.53 14.40 -9.92
N ARG A 127 -24.35 13.13 -10.26
CA ARG A 127 -23.99 12.09 -9.30
C ARG A 127 -22.49 11.85 -9.34
N GLN A 128 -21.84 12.03 -8.21
CA GLN A 128 -20.39 11.78 -8.04
C GLN A 128 -20.18 10.66 -7.03
N TYR A 129 -19.10 9.91 -7.23
CA TYR A 129 -18.67 8.89 -6.28
C TYR A 129 -17.38 9.32 -5.60
N ILE A 130 -17.37 9.25 -4.27
CA ILE A 130 -16.20 9.52 -3.45
C ILE A 130 -15.77 8.22 -2.81
N PHE A 131 -14.47 7.97 -2.80
CA PHE A 131 -13.87 6.83 -2.11
C PHE A 131 -13.28 7.30 -0.79
N ARG A 132 -13.73 6.70 0.30
CA ARG A 132 -13.20 6.99 1.64
C ARG A 132 -12.49 5.79 2.18
N HIS A 133 -11.31 6.00 2.76
CA HIS A 133 -10.56 4.94 3.42
C HIS A 133 -11.34 4.43 4.64
N CYS A 134 -11.51 3.10 4.72
CA CYS A 134 -12.08 2.44 5.88
C CYS A 134 -11.00 1.87 6.78
N CYS A 135 -10.14 1.04 6.22
CA CYS A 135 -9.04 0.38 6.92
C CYS A 135 -8.07 -0.25 5.93
N PHE A 136 -6.93 -0.68 6.44
CA PHE A 136 -6.07 -1.62 5.72
C PHE A 136 -6.50 -3.05 6.03
N ARG A 137 -6.41 -3.91 5.02
CA ARG A 137 -6.69 -5.34 5.14
C ARG A 137 -5.43 -6.10 4.80
N GLU A 138 -5.04 -7.02 5.68
CA GLU A 138 -3.88 -7.87 5.44
C GLU A 138 -4.19 -8.92 4.38
N TYR A 139 -3.25 -9.14 3.47
CA TYR A 139 -3.22 -10.34 2.63
C TYR A 139 -2.72 -11.51 3.47
N LYS A 140 -3.36 -12.64 3.34
CA LYS A 140 -2.99 -13.88 4.04
C LYS A 140 -2.98 -15.04 3.07
N TYR A 141 -2.21 -16.07 3.39
CA TYR A 141 -2.36 -17.35 2.69
C TYR A 141 -3.76 -17.91 2.93
N PHE A 142 -4.31 -18.59 1.94
CA PHE A 142 -5.63 -19.20 2.05
C PHE A 142 -5.75 -20.11 3.29
N SER A 143 -4.68 -20.85 3.60
CA SER A 143 -4.61 -21.75 4.74
C SER A 143 -4.68 -21.07 6.12
N GLU A 144 -4.49 -19.75 6.18
CA GLU A 144 -4.52 -19.00 7.44
C GLU A 144 -5.92 -18.47 7.81
N TYR A 145 -6.90 -18.63 6.92
CA TYR A 145 -8.27 -18.20 7.22
C TYR A 145 -9.02 -19.29 8.00
N ASP A 146 -9.70 -18.85 9.06
CA ASP A 146 -10.71 -19.65 9.75
C ASP A 146 -12.05 -19.51 9.02
N TYR A 147 -12.71 -20.63 8.73
CA TYR A 147 -14.00 -20.69 8.06
C TYR A 147 -15.13 -20.85 9.07
#